data_c76910f62b1176daf0888d42f8e8fd11
#
_entry.id   c76910f62b1176daf0888d42f8e8fd11
#
_cell.length_a   1.000
_cell.length_b   1.000
_cell.length_c   1.000
_cell.angle_alpha   90.00
_cell.angle_beta   90.00
_cell.angle_gamma   90.00
#
_symmetry.space_group_name_H-M   'P 1'
#
loop_
_entity.id
_entity.type
_entity.pdbx_description
1 polymer ?
#
loop_
_entity_poly.entity_id
_entity_poly.type
_entity_poly.pdbx_seq_one_letter_code
_entity_poly.pdbx_strand_id
1 'polypeptide(L)'
;VIDTDGKVLASTFSDFEIQPADIQAFVESQADSQLVKGFQYFKVCDDYQLEYVLVAHGDDEDTYMVGKLAAFQIQNLIVAYKERFDKDSFIKNLLLDNLLLVDIYNRAKKLHIEADVRRVVMILELNQEKDHSSVESVKSLFGGKSRDFITAVDEKSIIIVKELEEGEGYPEMDKLAHTIMDTLDLNKDGEDVHMAYGTIVNELKEVSRSYK
;
A
#
# COMPACT_ATOMS: atom_id res chain seq x y z
N VAL A 1 15.71 -9.95 11.20
CA VAL A 1 15.43 -10.05 9.76
C VAL A 1 16.63 -9.51 9.00
N ILE A 2 17.02 -10.25 7.97
CA ILE A 2 18.25 -10.03 7.21
C ILE A 2 17.87 -10.07 5.73
N ASP A 3 18.50 -9.23 4.89
CA ASP A 3 18.34 -9.33 3.43
C ASP A 3 19.19 -10.48 2.84
N THR A 4 19.07 -10.71 1.54
CA THR A 4 19.79 -11.78 0.84
C THR A 4 21.30 -11.56 0.77
N ASP A 5 21.77 -10.34 0.99
CA ASP A 5 23.20 -9.98 1.03
C ASP A 5 23.80 -10.10 2.45
N GLY A 6 22.99 -10.48 3.43
CA GLY A 6 23.41 -10.66 4.82
C GLY A 6 23.37 -9.39 5.67
N LYS A 7 22.77 -8.28 5.18
CA LYS A 7 22.60 -7.06 5.94
C LYS A 7 21.43 -7.18 6.90
N VAL A 8 21.66 -6.87 8.16
CA VAL A 8 20.60 -6.84 9.19
C VAL A 8 19.70 -5.63 8.98
N LEU A 9 18.40 -5.88 8.76
CA LEU A 9 17.38 -4.85 8.58
C LEU A 9 16.68 -4.51 9.89
N ALA A 10 16.41 -5.53 10.70
CA ALA A 10 15.82 -5.36 12.03
C ALA A 10 16.29 -6.48 12.95
N SER A 11 16.57 -6.16 14.21
CA SER A 11 16.98 -7.12 15.24
C SER A 11 16.34 -6.75 16.58
N THR A 12 15.96 -7.79 17.34
CA THR A 12 15.55 -7.69 18.75
C THR A 12 16.69 -8.06 19.69
N PHE A 13 17.86 -8.43 19.17
CA PHE A 13 19.04 -8.80 19.96
C PHE A 13 20.08 -7.66 19.91
N SER A 14 20.79 -7.48 21.01
CA SER A 14 21.90 -6.51 21.11
C SER A 14 23.25 -7.10 20.67
N ASP A 15 23.44 -8.41 20.81
CA ASP A 15 24.68 -9.12 20.45
C ASP A 15 24.38 -10.22 19.44
N PHE A 16 24.99 -10.10 18.27
CA PHE A 16 24.61 -10.88 17.10
C PHE A 16 25.80 -11.70 16.61
N GLU A 17 25.86 -12.98 16.95
CA GLU A 17 26.91 -13.94 16.54
C GLU A 17 26.54 -14.75 15.28
N ILE A 18 25.75 -14.21 14.37
CA ILE A 18 25.47 -14.90 13.11
C ILE A 18 26.60 -14.61 12.12
N GLN A 19 27.22 -15.67 11.64
CA GLN A 19 28.29 -15.54 10.65
C GLN A 19 27.67 -15.35 9.24
N PRO A 20 28.17 -14.40 8.43
CA PRO A 20 27.69 -14.20 7.05
C PRO A 20 27.74 -15.49 6.20
N ALA A 21 28.70 -16.36 6.45
CA ALA A 21 28.82 -17.63 5.74
C ALA A 21 27.66 -18.59 6.03
N ASP A 22 27.10 -18.60 7.25
CA ASP A 22 25.95 -19.43 7.61
C ASP A 22 24.69 -18.93 6.91
N ILE A 23 24.53 -17.59 6.78
CA ILE A 23 23.41 -16.97 6.05
C ILE A 23 23.49 -17.33 4.57
N GLN A 24 24.65 -17.17 3.95
CA GLN A 24 24.84 -17.44 2.53
C GLN A 24 24.60 -18.93 2.21
N ALA A 25 25.12 -19.83 3.04
CA ALA A 25 24.87 -21.26 2.90
C ALA A 25 23.38 -21.61 2.99
N PHE A 26 22.63 -20.94 3.88
CA PHE A 26 21.19 -21.13 3.99
C PHE A 26 20.44 -20.53 2.80
N VAL A 27 20.80 -19.34 2.32
CA VAL A 27 20.20 -18.70 1.13
C VAL A 27 20.32 -19.62 -0.09
N GLU A 28 21.48 -20.24 -0.29
CA GLU A 28 21.76 -21.16 -1.40
C GLU A 28 21.11 -22.54 -1.23
N SER A 29 20.71 -22.92 -0.01
CA SER A 29 20.07 -24.21 0.28
C SER A 29 18.67 -24.30 -0.33
N GLN A 30 18.16 -25.51 -0.53
CA GLN A 30 16.75 -25.73 -0.94
C GLN A 30 15.79 -25.79 0.25
N ALA A 31 16.29 -25.72 1.48
CA ALA A 31 15.45 -25.81 2.68
C ALA A 31 14.71 -24.49 2.95
N ASP A 32 13.43 -24.57 3.28
CA ASP A 32 12.63 -23.41 3.70
C ASP A 32 12.98 -22.95 5.12
N SER A 33 13.48 -23.86 5.95
CA SER A 33 13.98 -23.58 7.29
C SER A 33 15.15 -24.50 7.65
N GLN A 34 16.04 -24.03 8.52
CA GLN A 34 17.20 -24.78 8.96
C GLN A 34 17.65 -24.34 10.36
N LEU A 35 18.07 -25.30 11.19
CA LEU A 35 18.74 -25.04 12.47
C LEU A 35 20.24 -25.06 12.28
N VAL A 36 20.93 -23.97 12.61
CA VAL A 36 22.39 -23.85 12.54
C VAL A 36 22.90 -23.19 13.81
N LYS A 37 23.75 -23.87 14.56
CA LYS A 37 24.44 -23.35 15.78
C LYS A 37 23.50 -22.69 16.80
N GLY A 38 22.33 -23.26 17.03
CA GLY A 38 21.35 -22.74 17.98
C GLY A 38 20.46 -21.60 17.45
N PHE A 39 20.53 -21.33 16.14
CA PHE A 39 19.67 -20.39 15.45
C PHE A 39 18.81 -21.08 14.41
N GLN A 40 17.53 -20.74 14.41
CA GLN A 40 16.55 -21.19 13.43
C GLN A 40 16.46 -20.15 12.30
N TYR A 41 16.71 -20.58 11.08
CA TYR A 41 16.63 -19.77 9.88
C TYR A 41 15.36 -20.09 9.10
N PHE A 42 14.67 -19.08 8.59
CA PHE A 42 13.44 -19.24 7.79
C PHE A 42 13.53 -18.37 6.55
N LYS A 43 13.20 -18.93 5.39
CA LYS A 43 13.07 -18.16 4.15
C LYS A 43 11.75 -17.40 4.13
N VAL A 44 11.82 -16.14 3.74
CA VAL A 44 10.67 -15.29 3.47
C VAL A 44 10.69 -14.99 1.98
N CYS A 45 9.77 -15.62 1.24
CA CYS A 45 9.71 -15.55 -0.21
C CYS A 45 8.50 -14.76 -0.68
N ASP A 46 8.62 -14.14 -1.86
CA ASP A 46 7.52 -13.56 -2.62
C ASP A 46 7.57 -14.15 -4.05
N ASP A 47 6.46 -14.73 -4.51
CA ASP A 47 6.37 -15.41 -5.82
C ASP A 47 7.57 -16.34 -6.12
N TYR A 48 7.95 -17.16 -5.13
CA TYR A 48 9.12 -18.08 -5.18
C TYR A 48 10.49 -17.39 -5.18
N GLN A 49 10.57 -16.08 -5.12
CA GLN A 49 11.81 -15.34 -4.98
C GLN A 49 12.10 -15.10 -3.50
N LEU A 50 13.30 -15.45 -3.05
CA LEU A 50 13.75 -15.15 -1.69
C LEU A 50 13.97 -13.64 -1.54
N GLU A 51 13.25 -13.03 -0.60
CA GLU A 51 13.36 -11.60 -0.30
C GLU A 51 14.14 -11.36 1.00
N TYR A 52 13.85 -12.16 2.04
CA TYR A 52 14.48 -12.01 3.36
C TYR A 52 14.74 -13.36 4.02
N VAL A 53 15.63 -13.33 5.01
CA VAL A 53 15.85 -14.42 5.97
C VAL A 53 15.44 -13.93 7.35
N LEU A 54 14.50 -14.62 7.99
CA LEU A 54 14.22 -14.46 9.40
C LEU A 54 15.10 -15.41 10.20
N VAL A 55 15.74 -14.90 11.25
CA VAL A 55 16.53 -15.72 12.18
C VAL A 55 15.97 -15.58 13.57
N ALA A 56 15.69 -16.71 14.22
CA ALA A 56 15.26 -16.81 15.60
C ALA A 56 16.35 -17.52 16.44
N HIS A 57 16.61 -17.03 17.64
CA HIS A 57 17.56 -17.65 18.56
C HIS A 57 16.85 -18.69 19.43
N GLY A 58 17.29 -19.91 19.37
CA GLY A 58 16.77 -21.08 20.09
C GLY A 58 16.73 -22.32 19.20
N ASP A 59 16.82 -23.49 19.82
CA ASP A 59 16.83 -24.79 19.15
C ASP A 59 15.62 -25.68 19.53
N ASP A 60 14.70 -25.11 20.35
CA ASP A 60 13.48 -25.77 20.78
C ASP A 60 12.35 -25.66 19.76
N GLU A 61 11.33 -26.50 19.94
CA GLU A 61 10.17 -26.58 19.06
C GLU A 61 9.33 -25.29 19.09
N ASP A 62 9.22 -24.63 20.25
CA ASP A 62 8.48 -23.38 20.39
C ASP A 62 9.13 -22.26 19.58
N THR A 63 10.45 -22.14 19.62
CA THR A 63 11.22 -21.19 18.79
C THR A 63 11.00 -21.47 17.29
N TYR A 64 10.97 -22.74 16.88
CA TYR A 64 10.66 -23.10 15.50
C TYR A 64 9.26 -22.68 15.09
N MET A 65 8.25 -22.97 15.90
CA MET A 65 6.86 -22.63 15.59
C MET A 65 6.62 -21.13 15.52
N VAL A 66 7.16 -20.37 16.49
CA VAL A 66 7.07 -18.91 16.51
C VAL A 66 7.81 -18.30 15.33
N GLY A 67 9.02 -18.76 15.03
CA GLY A 67 9.81 -18.28 13.89
C GLY A 67 9.12 -18.54 12.54
N LYS A 68 8.55 -19.74 12.37
CA LYS A 68 7.79 -20.09 11.17
C LYS A 68 6.54 -19.23 11.01
N LEU A 69 5.80 -19.00 12.10
CA LEU A 69 4.63 -18.11 12.08
C LEU A 69 5.04 -16.67 11.73
N ALA A 70 6.11 -16.16 12.32
CA ALA A 70 6.62 -14.83 12.05
C ALA A 70 7.07 -14.67 10.57
N ALA A 71 7.79 -15.66 10.01
CA ALA A 71 8.19 -15.65 8.60
C ALA A 71 6.97 -15.62 7.69
N PHE A 72 5.94 -16.42 7.96
CA PHE A 72 4.70 -16.43 7.21
C PHE A 72 3.95 -15.08 7.30
N GLN A 73 3.91 -14.45 8.47
CA GLN A 73 3.30 -13.12 8.64
C GLN A 73 4.07 -12.04 7.86
N ILE A 74 5.40 -12.07 7.88
CA ILE A 74 6.21 -11.13 7.09
C ILE A 74 5.95 -11.32 5.60
N GLN A 75 5.88 -12.56 5.11
CA GLN A 75 5.53 -12.87 3.73
C GLN A 75 4.17 -12.29 3.33
N ASN A 76 3.13 -12.47 4.15
CA ASN A 76 1.81 -11.91 3.90
C ASN A 76 1.83 -10.37 3.87
N LEU A 77 2.61 -9.74 4.75
CA LEU A 77 2.77 -8.28 4.77
C LEU A 77 3.46 -7.75 3.51
N ILE A 78 4.47 -8.47 3.00
CA ILE A 78 5.17 -8.10 1.75
C ILE A 78 4.20 -8.14 0.56
N VAL A 79 3.45 -9.23 0.43
CA VAL A 79 2.44 -9.38 -0.63
C VAL A 79 1.39 -8.28 -0.57
N ALA A 80 0.82 -8.02 0.62
CA ALA A 80 -0.17 -6.97 0.80
C ALA A 80 0.39 -5.56 0.51
N TYR A 81 1.64 -5.30 0.88
CA TYR A 81 2.30 -4.02 0.60
C TYR A 81 2.55 -3.82 -0.91
N LYS A 82 3.05 -4.86 -1.60
CA LYS A 82 3.26 -4.82 -3.06
C LYS A 82 1.94 -4.61 -3.80
N GLU A 83 0.88 -5.31 -3.41
CA GLU A 83 -0.45 -5.14 -4.01
C GLU A 83 -0.96 -3.70 -3.85
N ARG A 84 -0.81 -3.13 -2.65
CA ARG A 84 -1.20 -1.74 -2.39
C ARG A 84 -0.38 -0.75 -3.23
N PHE A 85 0.93 -0.97 -3.37
CA PHE A 85 1.81 -0.15 -4.18
C PHE A 85 1.45 -0.23 -5.67
N ASP A 86 1.15 -1.42 -6.17
CA ASP A 86 0.74 -1.65 -7.56
C ASP A 86 -0.59 -0.95 -7.87
N LYS A 87 -1.57 -0.99 -6.95
CA LYS A 87 -2.84 -0.26 -7.08
C LYS A 87 -2.62 1.26 -7.10
N ASP A 88 -1.83 1.79 -6.18
CA ASP A 88 -1.52 3.23 -6.13
C ASP A 88 -0.82 3.71 -7.40
N SER A 89 0.21 2.98 -7.86
CA SER A 89 0.93 3.26 -9.09
C SER A 89 0.01 3.18 -10.33
N PHE A 90 -0.88 2.19 -10.37
CA PHE A 90 -1.85 2.06 -11.46
C PHE A 90 -2.79 3.26 -11.51
N ILE A 91 -3.37 3.67 -10.38
CA ILE A 91 -4.30 4.81 -10.31
C ILE A 91 -3.61 6.11 -10.67
N LYS A 92 -2.38 6.35 -10.20
CA LYS A 92 -1.59 7.54 -10.60
C LYS A 92 -1.38 7.62 -12.11
N ASN A 93 -0.96 6.53 -12.73
CA ASN A 93 -0.76 6.48 -14.17
C ASN A 93 -2.08 6.64 -14.95
N LEU A 94 -3.19 6.13 -14.41
CA LEU A 94 -4.52 6.30 -15.00
C LEU A 94 -4.97 7.77 -14.96
N LEU A 95 -4.84 8.44 -13.82
CA LEU A 95 -5.14 9.86 -13.65
C LEU A 95 -4.35 10.74 -14.62
N LEU A 96 -3.05 10.45 -14.79
CA LEU A 96 -2.15 11.18 -15.67
C LEU A 96 -2.27 10.83 -17.17
N ASP A 97 -3.19 9.92 -17.52
CA ASP A 97 -3.41 9.47 -18.91
C ASP A 97 -2.17 8.79 -19.55
N ASN A 98 -1.37 8.11 -18.71
CA ASN A 98 -0.12 7.47 -19.10
C ASN A 98 -0.28 5.99 -19.50
N LEU A 99 -1.51 5.49 -19.63
CA LEU A 99 -1.79 4.09 -19.89
C LEU A 99 -2.49 3.89 -21.24
N LEU A 100 -2.11 2.87 -21.96
CA LEU A 100 -2.86 2.42 -23.12
C LEU A 100 -4.16 1.72 -22.68
N LEU A 101 -5.20 1.81 -23.50
CA LEU A 101 -6.51 1.22 -23.21
C LEU A 101 -6.43 -0.28 -22.83
N VAL A 102 -5.62 -1.04 -23.57
CA VAL A 102 -5.40 -2.47 -23.28
C VAL A 102 -4.76 -2.69 -21.90
N ASP A 103 -3.82 -1.84 -21.53
CA ASP A 103 -3.14 -1.92 -20.24
C ASP A 103 -4.08 -1.56 -19.09
N ILE A 104 -4.98 -0.59 -19.29
CA ILE A 104 -5.99 -0.22 -18.28
C ILE A 104 -6.81 -1.45 -17.90
N TYR A 105 -7.40 -2.16 -18.87
CA TYR A 105 -8.25 -3.31 -18.58
C TYR A 105 -7.47 -4.52 -18.03
N ASN A 106 -6.27 -4.80 -18.56
CA ASN A 106 -5.46 -5.92 -18.10
C ASN A 106 -4.98 -5.72 -16.65
N ARG A 107 -4.50 -4.52 -16.32
CA ARG A 107 -4.06 -4.18 -14.95
C ARG A 107 -5.23 -4.12 -13.98
N ALA A 108 -6.37 -3.50 -14.37
CA ALA A 108 -7.57 -3.45 -13.54
C ALA A 108 -8.03 -4.87 -13.16
N LYS A 109 -8.06 -5.80 -14.13
CA LYS A 109 -8.41 -7.21 -13.88
C LYS A 109 -7.43 -7.88 -12.91
N LYS A 110 -6.10 -7.69 -13.10
CA LYS A 110 -5.07 -8.22 -12.20
C LYS A 110 -5.20 -7.68 -10.77
N LEU A 111 -5.54 -6.40 -10.64
CA LEU A 111 -5.65 -5.69 -9.36
C LEU A 111 -7.04 -5.79 -8.73
N HIS A 112 -7.96 -6.57 -9.34
CA HIS A 112 -9.35 -6.72 -8.90
C HIS A 112 -10.10 -5.38 -8.79
N ILE A 113 -9.87 -4.50 -9.78
CA ILE A 113 -10.54 -3.20 -9.90
C ILE A 113 -11.65 -3.32 -10.94
N GLU A 114 -12.88 -3.02 -10.54
CA GLU A 114 -14.04 -3.01 -11.44
C GLU A 114 -13.87 -1.92 -12.51
N ALA A 115 -14.09 -2.28 -13.79
CA ALA A 115 -13.89 -1.34 -14.89
C ALA A 115 -15.14 -0.50 -15.20
N ASP A 116 -16.32 -1.12 -15.07
CA ASP A 116 -17.61 -0.57 -15.50
C ASP A 116 -18.45 -0.12 -14.30
N VAL A 117 -17.90 0.80 -13.50
CA VAL A 117 -18.58 1.42 -12.37
C VAL A 117 -18.41 2.92 -12.41
N ARG A 118 -19.41 3.62 -11.85
CA ARG A 118 -19.44 5.08 -11.79
C ARG A 118 -18.36 5.59 -10.83
N ARG A 119 -17.57 6.55 -11.28
CA ARG A 119 -16.55 7.20 -10.46
C ARG A 119 -16.51 8.69 -10.66
N VAL A 120 -16.00 9.38 -9.66
CA VAL A 120 -15.67 10.79 -9.73
C VAL A 120 -14.31 11.02 -9.07
N VAL A 121 -13.53 11.91 -9.62
CA VAL A 121 -12.26 12.33 -9.01
C VAL A 121 -12.50 13.58 -8.18
N MET A 122 -12.05 13.56 -6.93
CA MET A 122 -12.01 14.71 -6.04
C MET A 122 -10.56 15.08 -5.79
N ILE A 123 -10.27 16.37 -5.75
CA ILE A 123 -8.94 16.93 -5.49
C ILE A 123 -9.07 17.83 -4.26
N LEU A 124 -8.28 17.54 -3.26
CA LEU A 124 -8.07 18.38 -2.10
C LEU A 124 -6.70 19.02 -2.19
N GLU A 125 -6.65 20.33 -2.38
CA GLU A 125 -5.42 21.11 -2.41
C GLU A 125 -5.15 21.77 -1.06
N LEU A 126 -3.96 21.55 -0.51
CA LEU A 126 -3.50 22.07 0.77
C LEU A 126 -2.47 23.17 0.54
N ASN A 127 -2.56 24.27 1.26
CA ASN A 127 -1.61 25.41 1.14
C ASN A 127 -0.22 25.10 1.62
N GLN A 128 -0.07 24.15 2.55
CA GLN A 128 1.21 23.69 3.05
C GLN A 128 1.57 22.34 2.47
N GLU A 129 2.87 22.01 2.42
CA GLU A 129 3.31 20.66 2.07
C GLU A 129 2.62 19.68 3.01
N LYS A 130 1.88 18.73 2.41
CA LYS A 130 1.20 17.69 3.17
C LYS A 130 2.23 16.85 3.93
N ASP A 131 2.04 16.71 5.20
CA ASP A 131 2.71 15.68 5.94
C ASP A 131 2.00 14.32 5.71
N HIS A 132 2.68 13.24 6.01
CA HIS A 132 2.11 11.89 5.89
C HIS A 132 0.83 11.71 6.72
N SER A 133 0.64 12.53 7.77
CA SER A 133 -0.50 12.44 8.68
C SER A 133 -1.79 12.88 8.00
N SER A 134 -1.76 13.91 7.15
CA SER A 134 -2.93 14.41 6.42
C SER A 134 -3.50 13.36 5.45
N VAL A 135 -2.62 12.68 4.69
CA VAL A 135 -3.03 11.61 3.77
C VAL A 135 -3.61 10.41 4.54
N GLU A 136 -3.00 10.01 5.64
CA GLU A 136 -3.49 8.90 6.47
C GLU A 136 -4.80 9.27 7.18
N SER A 137 -4.99 10.51 7.60
CA SER A 137 -6.25 11.00 8.16
C SER A 137 -7.39 10.93 7.14
N VAL A 138 -7.16 11.39 5.90
CA VAL A 138 -8.14 11.23 4.82
C VAL A 138 -8.44 9.76 4.55
N LYS A 139 -7.41 8.91 4.45
CA LYS A 139 -7.61 7.46 4.23
C LYS A 139 -8.44 6.81 5.32
N SER A 140 -8.31 7.24 6.58
CA SER A 140 -9.06 6.68 7.70
C SER A 140 -10.58 6.90 7.60
N LEU A 141 -11.02 7.98 6.93
CA LEU A 141 -12.42 8.29 6.71
C LEU A 141 -13.13 7.29 5.78
N PHE A 142 -12.38 6.69 4.85
CA PHE A 142 -12.97 5.80 3.83
C PHE A 142 -13.07 4.35 4.29
N GLY A 143 -12.53 4.00 5.45
CA GLY A 143 -12.56 2.65 6.01
C GLY A 143 -11.81 1.60 5.17
N GLY A 144 -11.40 0.49 5.79
CA GLY A 144 -10.61 -0.56 5.14
C GLY A 144 -11.34 -1.41 4.08
N LYS A 145 -12.64 -1.20 3.87
CA LYS A 145 -13.46 -1.91 2.86
C LYS A 145 -13.90 -1.02 1.70
N SER A 146 -13.47 0.24 1.69
CA SER A 146 -13.79 1.18 0.63
C SER A 146 -13.16 0.73 -0.69
N ARG A 147 -13.92 0.87 -1.78
CA ARG A 147 -13.44 0.68 -3.16
C ARG A 147 -12.82 1.96 -3.73
N ASP A 148 -12.70 2.98 -2.89
CA ASP A 148 -12.15 4.27 -3.24
C ASP A 148 -10.64 4.23 -3.22
N PHE A 149 -10.00 5.03 -4.07
CA PHE A 149 -8.55 5.16 -4.11
C PHE A 149 -8.15 6.54 -3.65
N ILE A 150 -7.21 6.60 -2.70
CA ILE A 150 -6.67 7.85 -2.20
C ILE A 150 -5.18 7.86 -2.48
N THR A 151 -4.75 8.81 -3.30
CA THR A 151 -3.39 8.94 -3.77
C THR A 151 -2.95 10.40 -3.77
N ALA A 152 -1.71 10.64 -4.18
CA ALA A 152 -1.15 11.98 -4.36
C ALA A 152 -0.30 11.97 -5.61
N VAL A 153 -0.51 12.93 -6.49
CA VAL A 153 0.28 13.12 -7.71
C VAL A 153 1.40 14.13 -7.48
N ASP A 154 1.18 15.08 -6.60
CA ASP A 154 2.14 16.11 -6.21
C ASP A 154 2.21 16.28 -4.68
N GLU A 155 3.01 17.23 -4.18
CA GLU A 155 3.27 17.45 -2.75
C GLU A 155 2.15 18.18 -2.02
N LYS A 156 1.19 18.80 -2.73
CA LYS A 156 0.13 19.64 -2.16
C LYS A 156 -1.26 19.06 -2.31
N SER A 157 -1.46 18.13 -3.26
CA SER A 157 -2.78 17.64 -3.61
C SER A 157 -3.01 16.21 -3.11
N ILE A 158 -4.15 15.97 -2.46
CA ILE A 158 -4.68 14.64 -2.18
C ILE A 158 -5.77 14.37 -3.19
N ILE A 159 -5.66 13.26 -3.90
CA ILE A 159 -6.61 12.87 -4.94
C ILE A 159 -7.40 11.66 -4.44
N ILE A 160 -8.71 11.77 -4.53
CA ILE A 160 -9.67 10.73 -4.15
C ILE A 160 -10.43 10.32 -5.41
N VAL A 161 -10.28 9.07 -5.82
CA VAL A 161 -11.10 8.46 -6.87
C VAL A 161 -12.24 7.71 -6.17
N LYS A 162 -13.39 8.35 -6.09
CA LYS A 162 -14.57 7.85 -5.39
C LYS A 162 -15.40 6.97 -6.31
N GLU A 163 -15.69 5.74 -5.89
CA GLU A 163 -16.70 4.89 -6.51
C GLU A 163 -18.10 5.30 -6.01
N LEU A 164 -19.04 5.48 -6.94
CA LEU A 164 -20.40 5.92 -6.65
C LEU A 164 -21.37 4.74 -6.70
N GLU A 165 -22.19 4.62 -5.68
CA GLU A 165 -23.31 3.68 -5.67
C GLU A 165 -24.47 4.17 -6.56
N GLU A 166 -25.44 3.30 -6.79
CA GLU A 166 -26.61 3.65 -7.58
C GLU A 166 -27.42 4.74 -6.84
N GLY A 167 -27.67 5.85 -7.54
CA GLY A 167 -28.37 7.01 -6.98
C GLY A 167 -27.49 8.08 -6.35
N GLU A 168 -26.21 7.78 -6.07
CA GLU A 168 -25.26 8.82 -5.61
C GLU A 168 -24.85 9.77 -6.74
N GLY A 169 -24.56 11.01 -6.36
CA GLY A 169 -24.16 12.08 -7.26
C GLY A 169 -23.43 13.21 -6.57
N TYR A 170 -23.48 14.39 -7.14
CA TYR A 170 -22.80 15.58 -6.59
C TYR A 170 -23.24 15.98 -5.17
N PRO A 171 -24.52 15.83 -4.75
CA PRO A 171 -24.91 16.14 -3.37
C PRO A 171 -24.20 15.29 -2.32
N GLU A 172 -23.86 14.03 -2.65
CA GLU A 172 -23.10 13.14 -1.77
C GLU A 172 -21.62 13.56 -1.72
N MET A 173 -21.10 14.08 -2.84
CA MET A 173 -19.73 14.62 -2.90
C MET A 173 -19.61 15.89 -2.05
N ASP A 174 -20.60 16.77 -2.05
CA ASP A 174 -20.63 17.96 -1.18
C ASP A 174 -20.60 17.57 0.30
N LYS A 175 -21.39 16.57 0.70
CA LYS A 175 -21.38 16.05 2.09
C LYS A 175 -20.02 15.46 2.47
N LEU A 176 -19.43 14.66 1.56
CA LEU A 176 -18.13 14.06 1.77
C LEU A 176 -17.04 15.12 1.89
N ALA A 177 -17.07 16.14 1.03
CA ALA A 177 -16.15 17.28 1.07
C ALA A 177 -16.19 17.97 2.44
N HIS A 178 -17.38 18.31 2.96
CA HIS A 178 -17.53 18.91 4.29
C HIS A 178 -16.98 18.00 5.39
N THR A 179 -17.26 16.68 5.32
CA THR A 179 -16.75 15.72 6.30
C THR A 179 -15.21 15.68 6.31
N ILE A 180 -14.58 15.71 5.13
CA ILE A 180 -13.12 15.74 5.01
C ILE A 180 -12.55 17.04 5.60
N MET A 181 -13.14 18.18 5.25
CA MET A 181 -12.72 19.50 5.73
C MET A 181 -12.82 19.60 7.27
N ASP A 182 -13.92 19.11 7.84
CA ASP A 182 -14.13 19.09 9.29
C ASP A 182 -13.15 18.16 10.01
N THR A 183 -12.85 16.99 9.43
CA THR A 183 -11.94 16.00 10.03
C THR A 183 -10.50 16.47 10.05
N LEU A 184 -10.08 17.19 9.01
CA LEU A 184 -8.73 17.76 8.93
C LEU A 184 -8.57 19.06 9.71
N ASP A 185 -9.64 19.52 10.38
CA ASP A 185 -9.68 20.78 11.16
C ASP A 185 -9.33 22.04 10.33
N LEU A 186 -9.49 21.96 9.01
CA LEU A 186 -9.07 22.97 8.05
C LEU A 186 -9.91 24.25 8.09
N ASN A 187 -11.04 24.22 8.81
CA ASN A 187 -11.94 25.38 8.94
C ASN A 187 -11.51 26.39 10.04
N LYS A 188 -10.51 26.07 10.87
CA LYS A 188 -10.20 26.83 12.08
C LYS A 188 -9.14 27.92 11.94
N ASP A 189 -8.17 27.76 11.03
CA ASP A 189 -6.97 28.61 11.00
C ASP A 189 -6.86 29.57 9.80
N GLY A 190 -7.94 29.74 9.01
CA GLY A 190 -7.91 30.64 7.85
C GLY A 190 -6.99 30.15 6.73
N GLU A 191 -6.64 28.88 6.73
CA GLU A 191 -5.94 28.24 5.61
C GLU A 191 -6.89 28.10 4.43
N ASP A 192 -6.49 28.66 3.28
CA ASP A 192 -7.22 28.49 2.03
C ASP A 192 -7.03 27.05 1.53
N VAL A 193 -7.95 26.18 1.90
CA VAL A 193 -8.02 24.82 1.38
C VAL A 193 -9.06 24.78 0.28
N HIS A 194 -8.69 24.25 -0.85
CA HIS A 194 -9.59 24.11 -1.98
C HIS A 194 -9.92 22.66 -2.24
N MET A 195 -11.21 22.39 -2.39
CA MET A 195 -11.70 21.10 -2.85
C MET A 195 -12.48 21.26 -4.15
N ALA A 196 -12.14 20.43 -5.11
CA ALA A 196 -12.83 20.36 -6.39
C ALA A 196 -13.16 18.90 -6.73
N TYR A 197 -14.20 18.69 -7.52
CA TYR A 197 -14.50 17.39 -8.10
C TYR A 197 -14.85 17.53 -9.58
N GLY A 198 -14.45 16.51 -10.33
CA GLY A 198 -14.61 16.46 -11.77
C GLY A 198 -15.97 15.92 -12.21
N THR A 199 -16.06 15.57 -13.46
CA THR A 199 -17.26 14.93 -14.01
C THR A 199 -17.40 13.49 -13.55
N ILE A 200 -18.63 13.07 -13.26
CA ILE A 200 -18.93 11.65 -13.01
C ILE A 200 -18.74 10.88 -14.31
N VAL A 201 -17.93 9.83 -14.26
CA VAL A 201 -17.62 8.95 -15.40
C VAL A 201 -18.14 7.53 -15.13
N ASN A 202 -18.42 6.76 -16.17
CA ASN A 202 -19.03 5.43 -16.04
C ASN A 202 -18.03 4.29 -16.24
N GLU A 203 -16.88 4.58 -16.80
CA GLU A 203 -15.86 3.60 -17.10
C GLU A 203 -14.49 4.03 -16.54
N LEU A 204 -13.69 3.05 -16.13
CA LEU A 204 -12.36 3.28 -15.56
C LEU A 204 -11.43 4.06 -16.50
N LYS A 205 -11.51 3.79 -17.80
CA LYS A 205 -10.71 4.50 -18.82
C LYS A 205 -10.97 6.01 -18.88
N GLU A 206 -12.12 6.47 -18.37
CA GLU A 206 -12.52 7.88 -18.40
C GLU A 206 -12.08 8.65 -17.13
N VAL A 207 -11.46 7.98 -16.16
CA VAL A 207 -11.07 8.59 -14.88
C VAL A 207 -10.10 9.77 -15.10
N SER A 208 -9.20 9.69 -16.08
CA SER A 208 -8.33 10.83 -16.44
C SER A 208 -9.11 12.06 -16.89
N ARG A 209 -10.28 11.90 -17.51
CA ARG A 209 -11.18 13.00 -17.89
C ARG A 209 -11.86 13.63 -16.67
N SER A 210 -12.17 12.85 -15.65
CA SER A 210 -12.70 13.38 -14.38
C SER A 210 -11.64 14.14 -13.59
N TYR A 211 -10.36 13.84 -13.79
CA TYR A 211 -9.23 14.50 -13.14
C TYR A 211 -8.85 15.85 -13.81
N LYS A 212 -9.00 15.97 -15.11
CA LYS A 212 -8.71 17.19 -15.91
C LYS A 212 -9.84 18.20 -15.82
#